data_74400073d616ddbff021c3796caf9d52
#
_entry.id   74400073d616ddbff021c3796caf9d52
#
_cell.length_a   1.000
_cell.length_b   1.000
_cell.length_c   1.000
_cell.angle_alpha   90.00
_cell.angle_beta   90.00
_cell.angle_gamma   90.00
#
_symmetry.space_group_name_H-M   'P 1'
#
loop_
_entity.id
_entity.type
_entity.pdbx_description
1 polymer ?
#
loop_
_entity_poly.entity_id
_entity_poly.type
_entity_poly.pdbx_seq_one_letter_code
_entity_poly.pdbx_strand_id
1 'polypeptide(L)'
;LEVLRGNGVDAVVSEGDEYTPTPVISYAILTYNRGRKKGLGDGIVITPSHNPPSEGGFKYNGTNGGPADVEATGWIEARANAWLERGVDGIARV
;
A
#
# COMPACT_ATOMS: atom_id res chain seq x y z
N LEU A 1 -7.46 6.71 0.73
CA LEU A 1 -7.29 7.14 2.14
C LEU A 1 -8.51 6.85 3.00
N GLU A 2 -9.73 7.11 2.52
CA GLU A 2 -10.97 6.87 3.26
C GLU A 2 -11.09 5.45 3.81
N VAL A 3 -10.74 4.46 3.01
CA VAL A 3 -10.81 3.05 3.41
C VAL A 3 -9.76 2.74 4.49
N LEU A 4 -8.53 3.21 4.32
CA LEU A 4 -7.48 3.00 5.33
C LEU A 4 -7.90 3.59 6.66
N ARG A 5 -8.33 4.84 6.65
CA ARG A 5 -8.78 5.54 7.85
C ARG A 5 -10.01 4.88 8.49
N GLY A 6 -10.98 4.49 7.67
CA GLY A 6 -12.19 3.82 8.15
C GLY A 6 -11.92 2.47 8.81
N ASN A 7 -10.76 1.87 8.51
CA ASN A 7 -10.33 0.60 9.11
C ASN A 7 -9.23 0.77 10.17
N GLY A 8 -9.02 1.99 10.66
CA GLY A 8 -8.08 2.25 11.76
C GLY A 8 -6.61 2.19 11.37
N VAL A 9 -6.31 2.38 10.09
CA VAL A 9 -4.93 2.37 9.59
C VAL A 9 -4.40 3.80 9.53
N ASP A 10 -3.29 4.07 10.19
CA ASP A 10 -2.60 5.35 10.10
C ASP A 10 -1.87 5.43 8.76
N ALA A 11 -2.18 6.46 7.99
CA ALA A 11 -1.60 6.66 6.67
C ALA A 11 -0.68 7.87 6.65
N VAL A 12 0.54 7.67 6.15
CA VAL A 12 1.53 8.73 5.93
C VAL A 12 1.65 8.96 4.43
N VAL A 13 1.47 10.19 4.00
CA VAL A 13 1.53 10.57 2.57
C VAL A 13 2.54 11.69 2.37
N SER A 14 2.96 11.88 1.12
CA SER A 14 3.87 12.99 0.77
C SER A 14 3.21 14.33 1.04
N GLU A 15 3.99 15.25 1.55
CA GLU A 15 3.56 16.63 1.74
C GLU A 15 3.35 17.31 0.38
N GLY A 16 2.29 18.10 0.25
CA GLY A 16 2.05 18.94 -0.93
C GLY A 16 1.61 18.19 -2.19
N ASP A 17 1.13 16.97 -2.06
CA ASP A 17 0.67 16.15 -3.19
C ASP A 17 1.73 15.94 -4.29
N GLU A 18 3.01 15.95 -3.92
CA GLU A 18 4.11 15.77 -4.85
C GLU A 18 4.26 14.30 -5.29
N TYR A 19 4.80 14.13 -6.50
CA TYR A 19 5.16 12.79 -6.98
C TYR A 19 6.26 12.20 -6.11
N THR A 20 6.04 10.94 -5.67
CA THR A 20 7.00 10.25 -4.83
C THR A 20 7.51 9.01 -5.57
N PRO A 21 8.76 9.01 -6.05
CA PRO A 21 9.33 7.84 -6.72
C PRO A 21 9.35 6.60 -5.82
N THR A 22 9.19 5.42 -6.43
CA THR A 22 9.17 4.14 -5.70
C THR A 22 10.35 3.98 -4.72
N PRO A 23 11.62 4.30 -5.10
CA PRO A 23 12.74 4.18 -4.15
C PRO A 23 12.59 5.05 -2.90
N VAL A 24 11.92 6.18 -3.00
CA VAL A 24 11.68 7.07 -1.86
C VAL A 24 10.71 6.41 -0.87
N ILE A 25 9.69 5.74 -1.38
CA ILE A 25 8.75 4.98 -0.53
C ILE A 25 9.49 3.84 0.18
N SER A 26 10.31 3.08 -0.54
CA SER A 26 11.11 2.00 0.06
C SER A 26 12.02 2.53 1.17
N TYR A 27 12.68 3.65 0.93
CA TYR A 27 13.54 4.28 1.91
C TYR A 27 12.76 4.78 3.14
N ALA A 28 11.58 5.36 2.91
CA ALA A 28 10.72 5.83 3.99
C ALA A 28 10.27 4.67 4.90
N ILE A 29 9.92 3.52 4.32
CA ILE A 29 9.56 2.32 5.08
C ILE A 29 10.75 1.86 5.93
N LEU A 30 11.93 1.74 5.35
CA LEU A 30 13.12 1.31 6.06
C LEU A 30 13.48 2.26 7.20
N THR A 31 13.41 3.56 6.95
CA THR A 31 13.71 4.59 7.95
C THR A 31 12.70 4.57 9.09
N TYR A 32 11.43 4.46 8.78
CA TYR A 32 10.37 4.38 9.79
C TYR A 32 10.54 3.14 10.68
N ASN A 33 10.88 2.00 10.07
CA ASN A 33 10.98 0.73 10.77
C ASN A 33 12.29 0.53 11.54
N ARG A 34 13.27 1.40 11.32
CA ARG A 34 14.59 1.27 11.96
C ARG A 34 14.46 1.27 13.48
N GLY A 35 14.94 0.20 14.11
CA GLY A 35 14.89 0.04 15.56
C GLY A 35 13.53 -0.34 16.13
N ARG A 36 12.51 -0.48 15.30
CA ARG A 36 11.16 -0.89 15.75
C ARG A 36 11.04 -2.40 15.72
N LYS A 37 10.41 -2.96 16.75
CA LYS A 37 10.11 -4.41 16.82
C LYS A 37 8.64 -4.70 16.57
N LYS A 38 7.78 -3.70 16.71
CA LYS A 38 6.33 -3.79 16.47
C LYS A 38 5.83 -2.43 15.96
N GLY A 39 4.61 -2.39 15.47
CA GLY A 39 4.08 -1.19 14.85
C GLY A 39 4.82 -0.82 13.59
N LEU A 40 5.27 -1.82 12.83
CA LEU A 40 6.03 -1.61 11.60
C LEU A 40 5.16 -0.99 10.52
N GLY A 41 5.78 -0.12 9.73
CA GLY A 41 5.16 0.45 8.54
C GLY A 41 5.44 -0.38 7.30
N ASP A 42 4.52 -0.34 6.38
CA ASP A 42 4.64 -0.86 5.02
C ASP A 42 4.17 0.22 4.05
N GLY A 43 4.07 -0.08 2.77
CA GLY A 43 3.73 0.95 1.80
C GLY A 43 2.88 0.48 0.64
N ILE A 44 2.11 1.42 0.12
CA ILE A 44 1.38 1.27 -1.13
C ILE A 44 1.92 2.31 -2.10
N VAL A 45 2.38 1.86 -3.25
CA VAL A 45 2.91 2.72 -4.31
C VAL A 45 1.91 2.75 -5.45
N ILE A 46 1.42 3.94 -5.77
CA ILE A 46 0.50 4.14 -6.90
C ILE A 46 1.35 4.50 -8.11
N THR A 47 1.37 3.60 -9.10
CA THR A 47 2.25 3.74 -10.25
C THR A 47 1.71 3.00 -11.46
N PRO A 48 1.91 3.54 -12.67
CA PRO A 48 1.66 2.81 -13.92
C PRO A 48 2.82 1.87 -14.28
N SER A 49 3.89 1.80 -13.49
CA SER A 49 5.14 1.10 -13.84
C SER A 49 5.74 1.64 -15.14
N HIS A 50 5.80 0.80 -16.19
CA HIS A 50 6.29 1.19 -17.52
C HIS A 50 5.16 1.59 -18.48
N ASN A 51 3.91 1.54 -18.01
CA ASN A 51 2.74 1.84 -18.82
C ASN A 51 2.41 3.34 -18.80
N PRO A 52 1.55 3.83 -19.73
CA PRO A 52 1.08 5.22 -19.68
C PRO A 52 0.37 5.55 -18.36
N PRO A 53 0.34 6.83 -17.94
CA PRO A 53 -0.30 7.23 -16.68
C PRO A 53 -1.77 6.82 -16.57
N SER A 54 -2.47 6.66 -17.70
CA SER A 54 -3.87 6.20 -17.73
C SER A 54 -4.05 4.74 -17.32
N GLU A 55 -2.98 3.95 -17.30
CA GLU A 55 -2.97 2.55 -16.92
C GLU A 55 -2.36 2.33 -15.53
N GLY A 56 -2.56 3.31 -14.65
CA GLY A 56 -2.05 3.27 -13.30
C GLY A 56 -2.67 2.15 -12.46
N GLY A 57 -1.89 1.63 -11.54
CA GLY A 57 -2.32 0.66 -10.56
C GLY A 57 -1.59 0.92 -9.25
N PHE A 58 -1.59 -0.04 -8.37
CA PHE A 58 -0.82 0.08 -7.14
C PHE A 58 -0.01 -1.18 -6.86
N LYS A 59 1.07 -1.02 -6.11
CA LYS A 59 1.93 -2.10 -5.65
C LYS A 59 2.04 -2.05 -4.14
N TYR A 60 2.09 -3.20 -3.51
CA TYR A 60 2.32 -3.31 -2.09
C TYR A 60 3.80 -3.58 -1.83
N ASN A 61 4.40 -2.75 -0.97
CA ASN A 61 5.75 -2.96 -0.45
C ASN A 61 5.68 -3.34 1.02
N GLY A 62 6.33 -4.44 1.37
CA GLY A 62 6.32 -4.94 2.74
C GLY A 62 7.19 -4.12 3.69
N THR A 63 7.25 -4.56 4.94
CA THR A 63 7.99 -3.87 6.00
C THR A 63 9.50 -3.82 5.79
N ASN A 64 10.03 -4.63 4.87
CA ASN A 64 11.44 -4.59 4.45
C ASN A 64 11.73 -3.51 3.40
N GLY A 65 10.72 -2.75 3.00
CA GLY A 65 10.83 -1.68 1.99
C GLY A 65 10.78 -2.15 0.55
N GLY A 66 10.94 -3.43 0.31
CA GLY A 66 10.95 -4.00 -1.04
C GLY A 66 9.57 -4.50 -1.50
N PRO A 67 9.48 -4.93 -2.78
CA PRO A 67 8.25 -5.51 -3.29
C PRO A 67 7.83 -6.72 -2.46
N ALA A 68 6.52 -6.88 -2.25
CA ALA A 68 5.99 -8.04 -1.56
C ALA A 68 6.26 -9.31 -2.35
N ASP A 69 6.47 -10.42 -1.64
CA ASP A 69 6.67 -11.71 -2.28
C ASP A 69 5.37 -12.29 -2.84
N VAL A 70 5.49 -13.39 -3.58
CA VAL A 70 4.36 -14.05 -4.24
C VAL A 70 3.34 -14.57 -3.22
N GLU A 71 3.80 -15.02 -2.06
CA GLU A 71 2.93 -15.50 -0.99
C GLU A 71 2.06 -14.36 -0.46
N ALA A 72 2.67 -13.21 -0.15
CA ALA A 72 1.94 -12.05 0.33
C ALA A 72 0.96 -11.49 -0.72
N THR A 73 1.40 -11.33 -1.96
CA THR A 73 0.54 -10.82 -3.03
C THR A 73 -0.60 -11.78 -3.36
N GLY A 74 -0.34 -13.09 -3.33
CA GLY A 74 -1.38 -14.11 -3.52
C GLY A 74 -2.45 -14.08 -2.44
N TRP A 75 -2.04 -13.88 -1.19
CA TRP A 75 -2.98 -13.74 -0.08
C TRP A 75 -3.85 -12.48 -0.23
N ILE A 76 -3.23 -11.34 -0.59
CA ILE A 76 -3.93 -10.08 -0.80
C ILE A 76 -4.94 -10.22 -1.95
N GLU A 77 -4.51 -10.82 -3.06
CA GLU A 77 -5.36 -11.05 -4.24
C GLU A 77 -6.59 -11.88 -3.88
N ALA A 78 -6.39 -12.98 -3.14
CA ALA A 78 -7.50 -13.85 -2.72
C ALA A 78 -8.49 -13.09 -1.83
N ARG A 79 -8.01 -12.26 -0.92
CA ARG A 79 -8.88 -11.44 -0.06
C ARG A 79 -9.61 -10.37 -0.84
N ALA A 80 -8.91 -9.70 -1.77
CA ALA A 80 -9.52 -8.68 -2.61
C ALA A 80 -10.63 -9.27 -3.48
N ASN A 81 -10.40 -10.44 -4.09
CA ASN A 81 -11.40 -11.12 -4.90
C ASN A 81 -12.61 -11.55 -4.07
N ALA A 82 -12.40 -12.00 -2.85
CA ALA A 82 -13.52 -12.34 -1.94
C ALA A 82 -14.40 -11.12 -1.65
N TRP A 83 -13.80 -9.94 -1.44
CA TRP A 83 -14.56 -8.70 -1.27
C TRP A 83 -15.30 -8.28 -2.53
N LEU A 84 -14.66 -8.43 -3.71
CA LEU A 84 -15.30 -8.12 -5.00
C LEU A 84 -16.54 -9.00 -5.26
N GLU A 85 -16.46 -10.30 -4.92
CA GLU A 85 -17.60 -11.20 -5.03
C GLU A 85 -18.78 -10.77 -4.15
N ARG A 86 -18.50 -10.10 -3.04
CA ARG A 86 -19.51 -9.55 -2.14
C ARG A 86 -20.00 -8.16 -2.54
N GLY A 87 -19.55 -7.62 -3.68
CA GLY A 87 -19.91 -6.31 -4.17
C GLY A 87 -19.36 -5.16 -3.36
N VAL A 88 -18.25 -5.37 -2.67
CA VAL A 88 -17.58 -4.42 -1.77
C VAL A 88 -18.45 -3.81 -0.66
N ASP A 89 -19.64 -4.36 -0.46
CA ASP A 89 -20.50 -3.98 0.65
C ASP A 89 -19.84 -4.37 1.99
N GLY A 90 -19.92 -3.50 2.96
CA GLY A 90 -19.31 -3.75 4.26
C GLY A 90 -17.87 -3.28 4.41
N ILE A 91 -17.27 -2.71 3.34
CA ILE A 91 -15.97 -2.07 3.47
C ILE A 91 -16.14 -0.72 4.17
N ALA A 92 -15.48 -0.57 5.32
CA ALA A 92 -15.54 0.67 6.07
C ALA A 92 -14.81 1.80 5.34
N ARG A 93 -15.42 2.97 5.31
CA ARG A 93 -14.85 4.19 4.72
C ARG A 93 -15.26 5.38 5.57
N VAL A 94 -14.42 6.38 5.56
CA VAL A 94 -14.68 7.66 6.24
C VAL A 94 -14.68 8.80 5.26
#